data_73f08de7857227d9c17fedb40e38c575
#
_entry.id   73f08de7857227d9c17fedb40e38c575
#
_cell.length_a   1.000
_cell.length_b   1.000
_cell.length_c   1.000
_cell.angle_alpha   90.00
_cell.angle_beta   90.00
_cell.angle_gamma   90.00
#
_symmetry.space_group_name_H-M   'P 1'
#
loop_
_entity.id
_entity.type
_entity.pdbx_description
1 polymer ?
#
loop_
_entity_poly.entity_id
_entity_poly.type
_entity_poly.pdbx_seq_one_letter_code
_entity_poly.pdbx_strand_id
1 'polypeptide(L)'
;LAFAFLGPLVGSLSRIVAGPLTDRHGGAFWTQISGLGLLFSAIGVTFFLRPDSLADFPWFVTFMLLLFFFAGIGNASTFKQMPMIFEPRKAGGVIGWTAAIAAYGPFVVSVLMGAAIASTGSAIAFFIGAAVFYALNVALNWYYYARKGAEKPC
;
A
#
# COMPACT_ATOMS: atom_id res chain seq x y z
N LEU A 1 13.34 -2.49 18.33
CA LEU A 1 12.49 -3.70 18.26
C LEU A 1 11.16 -3.55 19.01
N ALA A 2 11.11 -2.77 20.13
CA ALA A 2 9.91 -2.62 20.95
C ALA A 2 8.65 -2.14 20.19
N PHE A 3 8.80 -1.40 19.09
CA PHE A 3 7.68 -0.87 18.28
C PHE A 3 7.42 -1.63 16.98
N ALA A 4 8.20 -2.68 16.68
CA ALA A 4 8.09 -3.40 15.41
C ALA A 4 6.72 -4.07 15.20
N PHE A 5 6.03 -4.47 16.27
CA PHE A 5 4.70 -5.08 16.19
C PHE A 5 3.59 -4.09 15.83
N LEU A 6 3.81 -2.78 16.03
CA LEU A 6 2.79 -1.76 15.75
C LEU A 6 2.43 -1.69 14.27
N GLY A 7 3.39 -1.89 13.38
CA GLY A 7 3.12 -1.89 11.95
C GLY A 7 2.08 -2.92 11.54
N PRO A 8 2.33 -4.22 11.74
CA PRO A 8 1.35 -5.27 11.45
C PRO A 8 0.02 -5.10 12.18
N LEU A 9 0.04 -4.62 13.43
CA LEU A 9 -1.18 -4.34 14.20
C LEU A 9 -2.03 -3.26 13.53
N VAL A 10 -1.43 -2.11 13.20
CA VAL A 10 -2.12 -0.99 12.53
C VAL A 10 -2.64 -1.44 11.16
N GLY A 11 -1.85 -2.16 10.37
CA GLY A 11 -2.26 -2.67 9.07
C GLY A 11 -3.43 -3.66 9.16
N SER A 12 -3.42 -4.54 10.15
CA SER A 12 -4.52 -5.50 10.36
C SER A 12 -5.80 -4.82 10.82
N LEU A 13 -5.71 -3.89 11.77
CA LEU A 13 -6.86 -3.14 12.26
C LEU A 13 -7.47 -2.24 11.18
N SER A 14 -6.63 -1.53 10.41
CA SER A 14 -7.12 -0.68 9.32
C SER A 14 -7.84 -1.49 8.24
N ARG A 15 -7.39 -2.71 7.95
CA ARG A 15 -8.06 -3.64 7.03
C ARG A 15 -9.46 -4.00 7.51
N ILE A 16 -9.65 -4.28 8.80
CA ILE A 16 -10.94 -4.62 9.38
C ILE A 16 -11.90 -3.44 9.28
N VAL A 17 -11.44 -2.24 9.64
CA VAL A 17 -12.24 -1.00 9.61
C VAL A 17 -12.58 -0.60 8.16
N ALA A 18 -11.64 -0.79 7.23
CA ALA A 18 -11.85 -0.43 5.84
C ALA A 18 -12.86 -1.33 5.11
N GLY A 19 -13.08 -2.58 5.55
CA GLY A 19 -14.05 -3.49 4.94
C GLY A 19 -15.43 -2.85 4.74
N PRO A 20 -16.15 -2.45 5.80
CA PRO A 20 -17.46 -1.81 5.68
C PRO A 20 -17.44 -0.48 4.91
N LEU A 21 -16.33 0.26 4.95
CA LEU A 21 -16.19 1.52 4.21
C LEU A 21 -16.10 1.28 2.70
N THR A 22 -15.35 0.26 2.30
CA THR A 22 -15.23 -0.14 0.89
C THR A 22 -16.56 -0.69 0.33
N ASP A 23 -17.39 -1.31 1.18
CA ASP A 23 -18.72 -1.76 0.80
C ASP A 23 -19.68 -0.60 0.47
N ARG A 24 -19.51 0.54 1.15
CA ARG A 24 -20.39 1.71 0.98
C ARG A 24 -19.99 2.63 -0.18
N HIS A 25 -18.70 2.79 -0.43
CA HIS A 25 -18.19 3.80 -1.36
C HIS A 25 -17.50 3.21 -2.60
N GLY A 26 -17.43 1.89 -2.69
CA GLY A 26 -16.74 1.18 -3.78
C GLY A 26 -15.25 0.94 -3.52
N GLY A 27 -14.74 -0.15 -4.11
CA GLY A 27 -13.35 -0.57 -3.96
C GLY A 27 -12.38 0.39 -4.62
N ALA A 28 -12.69 0.89 -5.82
CA ALA A 28 -11.80 1.79 -6.57
C ALA A 28 -11.54 3.11 -5.86
N PHE A 29 -12.54 3.68 -5.20
CA PHE A 29 -12.40 4.91 -4.44
C PHE A 29 -11.41 4.75 -3.27
N TRP A 30 -11.58 3.71 -2.47
CA TRP A 30 -10.70 3.45 -1.33
C TRP A 30 -9.30 2.97 -1.75
N THR A 31 -9.19 2.28 -2.89
CA THR A 31 -7.89 1.96 -3.50
C THR A 31 -7.16 3.23 -3.91
N GLN A 32 -7.88 4.24 -4.44
CA GLN A 32 -7.30 5.53 -4.79
C GLN A 32 -6.78 6.27 -3.56
N ILE A 33 -7.58 6.35 -2.49
CA ILE A 33 -7.17 6.99 -1.22
C ILE A 33 -5.96 6.26 -0.63
N SER A 34 -6.00 4.94 -0.58
CA SER A 34 -4.90 4.12 -0.09
C SER A 34 -3.61 4.36 -0.89
N GLY A 35 -3.69 4.34 -2.22
CA GLY A 35 -2.54 4.58 -3.09
C GLY A 35 -1.91 5.97 -2.88
N LEU A 36 -2.72 7.01 -2.75
CA LEU A 36 -2.26 8.37 -2.44
C LEU A 36 -1.63 8.44 -1.04
N GLY A 37 -2.23 7.78 -0.06
CA GLY A 37 -1.67 7.70 1.29
C GLY A 37 -0.34 6.97 1.35
N LEU A 38 -0.20 5.86 0.60
CA LEU A 38 1.05 5.11 0.46
C LEU A 38 2.13 5.95 -0.22
N LEU A 39 1.79 6.66 -1.30
CA LEU A 39 2.69 7.56 -2.01
C LEU A 39 3.20 8.66 -1.07
N PHE A 40 2.30 9.35 -0.39
CA PHE A 40 2.65 10.42 0.57
C PHE A 40 3.53 9.88 1.69
N SER A 41 3.17 8.73 2.27
CA SER A 41 3.92 8.13 3.36
C SER A 41 5.30 7.65 2.93
N ALA A 42 5.44 7.05 1.74
CA ALA A 42 6.72 6.64 1.19
C ALA A 42 7.66 7.82 0.97
N ILE A 43 7.15 8.93 0.44
CA ILE A 43 7.91 10.18 0.31
C ILE A 43 8.31 10.71 1.70
N GLY A 44 7.36 10.73 2.65
CA GLY A 44 7.62 11.19 4.02
C GLY A 44 8.75 10.41 4.70
N VAL A 45 8.77 9.08 4.55
CA VAL A 45 9.86 8.24 5.10
C VAL A 45 11.22 8.69 4.57
N THR A 46 11.35 9.09 3.29
CA THR A 46 12.65 9.48 2.72
C THR A 46 13.29 10.66 3.42
N PHE A 47 12.48 11.59 3.93
CA PHE A 47 12.98 12.76 4.65
C PHE A 47 13.50 12.44 6.05
N PHE A 48 12.96 11.41 6.71
CA PHE A 48 13.27 11.07 8.08
C PHE A 48 14.07 9.76 8.23
N LEU A 49 14.51 9.18 7.12
CA LEU A 49 15.27 7.92 7.14
C LEU A 49 16.70 8.09 7.67
N ARG A 50 17.25 9.30 7.59
CA ARG A 50 18.53 9.69 8.17
C ARG A 50 18.28 10.86 9.11
N PRO A 51 17.81 10.59 10.34
CA PRO A 51 17.50 11.66 11.27
C PRO A 51 18.78 12.34 11.73
N ASP A 52 18.81 13.66 11.66
CA ASP A 52 19.90 14.48 12.19
C ASP A 52 19.85 14.54 13.72
N SER A 53 18.67 14.24 14.29
CA SER A 53 18.44 14.24 15.72
C SER A 53 17.43 13.18 16.16
N LEU A 54 17.43 12.82 17.46
CA LEU A 54 16.40 11.93 18.03
C LEU A 54 14.98 12.54 17.95
N ALA A 55 14.88 13.85 17.79
CA ALA A 55 13.58 14.54 17.61
C ALA A 55 12.88 14.16 16.30
N ASP A 56 13.59 13.67 15.29
CA ASP A 56 13.04 13.24 14.01
C ASP A 56 12.49 11.82 14.04
N PHE A 57 12.91 11.03 15.01
CA PHE A 57 12.49 9.62 15.14
C PHE A 57 10.96 9.43 15.23
N PRO A 58 10.19 10.23 15.99
CA PRO A 58 8.74 10.11 15.99
C PRO A 58 8.10 10.33 14.62
N TRP A 59 8.64 11.23 13.80
CA TRP A 59 8.16 11.46 12.43
C TRP A 59 8.42 10.27 11.52
N PHE A 60 9.61 9.68 11.61
CA PHE A 60 9.93 8.44 10.91
C PHE A 60 8.93 7.32 11.26
N VAL A 61 8.69 7.10 12.56
CA VAL A 61 7.74 6.09 13.03
C VAL A 61 6.32 6.39 12.53
N THR A 62 5.90 7.66 12.55
CA THR A 62 4.59 8.08 12.07
C THR A 62 4.40 7.74 10.60
N PHE A 63 5.34 8.09 9.71
CA PHE A 63 5.24 7.78 8.30
C PHE A 63 5.30 6.27 8.03
N MET A 64 6.09 5.52 8.79
CA MET A 64 6.10 4.05 8.72
C MET A 64 4.74 3.46 9.13
N LEU A 65 4.11 3.95 10.19
CA LEU A 65 2.78 3.49 10.61
C LEU A 65 1.69 3.88 9.59
N LEU A 66 1.81 5.06 8.96
CA LEU A 66 0.92 5.45 7.87
C LEU A 66 1.04 4.53 6.65
N LEU A 67 2.25 4.05 6.31
CA LEU A 67 2.43 3.03 5.28
C LEU A 67 1.64 1.76 5.62
N PHE A 68 1.74 1.26 6.83
CA PHE A 68 0.98 0.08 7.27
C PHE A 68 -0.54 0.34 7.27
N PHE A 69 -0.96 1.51 7.73
CA PHE A 69 -2.36 1.91 7.76
C PHE A 69 -2.97 1.91 6.36
N PHE A 70 -2.35 2.62 5.43
CA PHE A 70 -2.84 2.70 4.06
C PHE A 70 -2.68 1.38 3.30
N ALA A 71 -1.65 0.59 3.57
CA ALA A 71 -1.52 -0.76 3.02
C ALA A 71 -2.67 -1.67 3.46
N GLY A 72 -3.10 -1.57 4.71
CA GLY A 72 -4.27 -2.30 5.22
C GLY A 72 -5.56 -1.91 4.50
N ILE A 73 -5.81 -0.61 4.32
CA ILE A 73 -6.95 -0.09 3.55
C ILE A 73 -6.88 -0.60 2.10
N GLY A 74 -5.72 -0.46 1.44
CA GLY A 74 -5.52 -0.91 0.07
C GLY A 74 -5.73 -2.40 -0.12
N ASN A 75 -5.32 -3.20 0.85
CA ASN A 75 -5.58 -4.63 0.84
C ASN A 75 -7.09 -4.93 0.87
N ALA A 76 -7.86 -4.31 1.77
CA ALA A 76 -9.30 -4.49 1.85
C ALA A 76 -10.00 -4.05 0.56
N SER A 77 -9.65 -2.86 0.04
CA SER A 77 -10.30 -2.26 -1.13
C SER A 77 -10.01 -3.00 -2.43
N THR A 78 -8.78 -3.44 -2.67
CA THR A 78 -8.44 -4.19 -3.89
C THR A 78 -9.10 -5.56 -3.94
N PHE A 79 -9.16 -6.28 -2.81
CA PHE A 79 -9.90 -7.55 -2.76
C PHE A 79 -11.40 -7.38 -2.98
N LYS A 80 -11.97 -6.23 -2.61
CA LYS A 80 -13.37 -5.90 -2.90
C LYS A 80 -13.58 -5.53 -4.36
N GLN A 81 -12.60 -4.91 -5.00
CA GLN A 81 -12.63 -4.48 -6.39
C GLN A 81 -12.65 -5.68 -7.38
N MET A 82 -11.89 -6.74 -7.07
CA MET A 82 -11.73 -7.89 -7.95
C MET A 82 -13.04 -8.56 -8.39
N PRO A 83 -13.98 -8.92 -7.49
CA PRO A 83 -15.22 -9.55 -7.91
C PRO A 83 -16.16 -8.64 -8.71
N MET A 84 -15.93 -7.31 -8.68
CA MET A 84 -16.68 -6.35 -9.52
C MET A 84 -16.11 -6.23 -10.92
N ILE A 85 -14.80 -6.49 -11.09
CA ILE A 85 -14.09 -6.40 -12.37
C ILE A 85 -14.22 -7.69 -13.17
N PHE A 86 -14.18 -8.84 -12.50
CA PHE A 86 -14.18 -10.16 -13.14
C PHE A 86 -15.54 -10.84 -13.02
N GLU A 87 -15.86 -11.70 -14.00
CA GLU A 87 -17.05 -12.54 -13.95
C GLU A 87 -17.11 -13.38 -12.67
N PRO A 88 -18.28 -13.58 -12.05
CA PRO A 88 -18.41 -14.32 -10.78
C PRO A 88 -17.75 -15.71 -10.78
N ARG A 89 -17.80 -16.42 -11.93
CA ARG A 89 -17.18 -17.73 -12.09
C ARG A 89 -15.65 -17.70 -12.01
N LYS A 90 -15.02 -16.57 -12.38
CA LYS A 90 -13.57 -16.39 -12.44
C LYS A 90 -13.03 -15.64 -11.21
N ALA A 91 -13.88 -14.87 -10.53
CA ALA A 91 -13.49 -13.99 -9.44
C ALA A 91 -12.76 -14.72 -8.31
N GLY A 92 -13.25 -15.90 -7.89
CA GLY A 92 -12.62 -16.70 -6.85
C GLY A 92 -11.20 -17.14 -7.21
N GLY A 93 -10.98 -17.59 -8.45
CA GLY A 93 -9.65 -17.97 -8.94
C GLY A 93 -8.70 -16.78 -9.01
N VAL A 94 -9.17 -15.61 -9.49
CA VAL A 94 -8.36 -14.39 -9.55
C VAL A 94 -7.97 -13.92 -8.15
N ILE A 95 -8.90 -13.92 -7.19
CA ILE A 95 -8.62 -13.59 -5.79
C ILE A 95 -7.56 -14.52 -5.21
N GLY A 96 -7.70 -15.84 -5.42
CA GLY A 96 -6.74 -16.83 -4.94
C GLY A 96 -5.34 -16.63 -5.53
N TRP A 97 -5.23 -16.42 -6.83
CA TRP A 97 -3.95 -16.13 -7.51
C TRP A 97 -3.32 -14.83 -7.00
N THR A 98 -4.11 -13.77 -6.89
CA THR A 98 -3.62 -12.48 -6.40
C THR A 98 -3.14 -12.59 -4.96
N ALA A 99 -3.87 -13.30 -4.10
CA ALA A 99 -3.47 -13.54 -2.72
C ALA A 99 -2.15 -14.34 -2.63
N ALA A 100 -2.00 -15.37 -3.47
CA ALA A 100 -0.79 -16.17 -3.52
C ALA A 100 0.42 -15.34 -3.96
N ILE A 101 0.29 -14.54 -5.02
CA ILE A 101 1.36 -13.64 -5.50
C ILE A 101 1.68 -12.59 -4.44
N ALA A 102 0.66 -11.98 -3.82
CA ALA A 102 0.85 -10.97 -2.78
C ALA A 102 1.57 -11.51 -1.54
N ALA A 103 1.44 -12.80 -1.23
CA ALA A 103 2.16 -13.45 -0.14
C ALA A 103 3.69 -13.41 -0.31
N TYR A 104 4.20 -13.32 -1.54
CA TYR A 104 5.63 -13.12 -1.82
C TYR A 104 6.08 -11.67 -1.63
N GLY A 105 5.15 -10.73 -1.48
CA GLY A 105 5.46 -9.30 -1.32
C GLY A 105 6.50 -9.00 -0.24
N PRO A 106 6.36 -9.48 1.00
CA PRO A 106 7.35 -9.25 2.06
C PRO A 106 8.76 -9.74 1.70
N PHE A 107 8.86 -10.87 1.02
CA PHE A 107 10.15 -11.39 0.55
C PHE A 107 10.77 -10.45 -0.50
N VAL A 108 10.03 -10.09 -1.53
CA VAL A 108 10.50 -9.20 -2.61
C VAL A 108 10.89 -7.84 -2.04
N VAL A 109 10.08 -7.25 -1.17
CA VAL A 109 10.36 -5.98 -0.49
C VAL A 109 11.65 -6.05 0.32
N SER A 110 11.85 -7.12 1.09
CA SER A 110 13.06 -7.31 1.89
C SER A 110 14.32 -7.44 1.03
N VAL A 111 14.25 -8.17 -0.08
CA VAL A 111 15.36 -8.33 -1.02
C VAL A 111 15.68 -7.00 -1.71
N LEU A 112 14.68 -6.29 -2.21
CA LEU A 112 14.89 -4.99 -2.89
C LEU A 112 15.42 -3.93 -1.94
N MET A 113 14.92 -3.90 -0.69
CA MET A 113 15.44 -2.99 0.34
C MET A 113 16.87 -3.33 0.71
N GLY A 114 17.19 -4.61 0.90
CA GLY A 114 18.55 -5.08 1.17
C GLY A 114 19.51 -4.71 0.04
N ALA A 115 19.11 -4.92 -1.21
CA ALA A 115 19.90 -4.55 -2.39
C ALA A 115 20.14 -3.03 -2.49
N ALA A 116 19.12 -2.22 -2.21
CA ALA A 116 19.23 -0.76 -2.16
C ALA A 116 20.23 -0.30 -1.10
N ILE A 117 20.15 -0.88 0.11
CA ILE A 117 21.09 -0.57 1.21
C ILE A 117 22.51 -1.01 0.83
N ALA A 118 22.68 -2.19 0.27
CA ALA A 118 24.00 -2.70 -0.12
C ALA A 118 24.66 -1.84 -1.20
N SER A 119 23.88 -1.32 -2.16
CA SER A 119 24.41 -0.54 -3.29
C SER A 119 24.59 0.95 -2.98
N THR A 120 23.75 1.54 -2.14
CA THR A 120 23.73 3.00 -1.90
C THR A 120 24.06 3.39 -0.44
N GLY A 121 24.19 2.42 0.43
CA GLY A 121 24.36 2.65 1.88
C GLY A 121 23.10 3.15 2.58
N SER A 122 21.93 3.18 1.89
CA SER A 122 20.69 3.73 2.45
C SER A 122 19.46 3.08 1.81
N ALA A 123 18.37 2.97 2.57
CA ALA A 123 17.07 2.55 2.04
C ALA A 123 16.32 3.67 1.28
N ILE A 124 16.85 4.88 1.15
CA ILE A 124 16.19 5.99 0.45
C ILE A 124 15.82 5.60 -0.98
N ALA A 125 16.76 4.97 -1.73
CA ALA A 125 16.52 4.55 -3.10
C ALA A 125 15.33 3.58 -3.22
N PHE A 126 15.16 2.68 -2.23
CA PHE A 126 14.01 1.79 -2.17
C PHE A 126 12.69 2.56 -1.99
N PHE A 127 12.62 3.51 -1.05
CA PHE A 127 11.41 4.29 -0.81
C PHE A 127 11.06 5.23 -1.96
N ILE A 128 12.05 5.78 -2.67
CA ILE A 128 11.82 6.54 -3.91
C ILE A 128 11.22 5.60 -4.99
N GLY A 129 11.77 4.43 -5.19
CA GLY A 129 11.23 3.43 -6.10
C GLY A 129 9.79 3.02 -5.73
N ALA A 130 9.53 2.82 -4.45
CA ALA A 130 8.18 2.54 -3.94
C ALA A 130 7.21 3.71 -4.20
N ALA A 131 7.65 4.96 -4.02
CA ALA A 131 6.83 6.13 -4.31
C ALA A 131 6.46 6.21 -5.80
N VAL A 132 7.42 5.96 -6.71
CA VAL A 132 7.16 5.89 -8.16
C VAL A 132 6.16 4.77 -8.47
N PHE A 133 6.34 3.60 -7.88
CA PHE A 133 5.41 2.48 -8.03
C PHE A 133 4.00 2.83 -7.55
N TYR A 134 3.85 3.47 -6.39
CA TYR A 134 2.54 3.91 -5.90
C TYR A 134 1.92 5.00 -6.78
N ALA A 135 2.70 5.95 -7.30
CA ALA A 135 2.22 6.96 -8.23
C ALA A 135 1.65 6.33 -9.52
N LEU A 136 2.33 5.33 -10.08
CA LEU A 136 1.84 4.59 -11.25
C LEU A 136 0.56 3.82 -10.92
N ASN A 137 0.48 3.17 -9.77
CA ASN A 137 -0.74 2.46 -9.34
C ASN A 137 -1.92 3.41 -9.15
N VAL A 138 -1.70 4.58 -8.55
CA VAL A 138 -2.72 5.65 -8.40
C VAL A 138 -3.23 6.10 -9.76
N ALA A 139 -2.32 6.35 -10.71
CA ALA A 139 -2.69 6.76 -12.07
C ALA A 139 -3.49 5.68 -12.81
N LEU A 140 -3.08 4.41 -12.71
CA LEU A 140 -3.77 3.27 -13.32
C LEU A 140 -5.15 3.06 -12.69
N ASN A 141 -5.23 3.07 -11.35
CA ASN A 141 -6.52 2.91 -10.67
C ASN A 141 -7.49 4.04 -11.03
N TRP A 142 -7.01 5.28 -11.07
CA TRP A 142 -7.84 6.41 -11.47
C TRP A 142 -8.34 6.26 -12.90
N TYR A 143 -7.44 5.93 -13.83
CA TYR A 143 -7.77 5.85 -15.26
C TYR A 143 -8.81 4.77 -15.58
N TYR A 144 -8.64 3.55 -15.02
CA TYR A 144 -9.45 2.40 -15.38
C TYR A 144 -10.67 2.20 -14.48
N TYR A 145 -10.66 2.66 -13.22
CA TYR A 145 -11.66 2.27 -12.22
C TYR A 145 -12.30 3.43 -11.46
N ALA A 146 -11.55 4.46 -11.06
CA ALA A 146 -12.04 5.45 -10.11
C ALA A 146 -12.64 6.71 -10.76
N ARG A 147 -12.29 7.05 -11.99
CA ARG A 147 -12.82 8.25 -12.65
C ARG A 147 -14.27 8.05 -13.10
N LYS A 148 -15.03 9.14 -13.20
CA LYS A 148 -16.37 9.12 -13.84
C LYS A 148 -16.23 8.72 -15.30
N GLY A 149 -17.00 7.69 -15.73
CA GLY A 149 -16.89 7.14 -17.07
C GLY A 149 -15.67 6.25 -17.30
N ALA A 150 -15.11 5.69 -16.23
CA ALA A 150 -14.07 4.66 -16.32
C ALA A 150 -14.59 3.43 -17.08
N GLU A 151 -13.67 2.66 -17.66
CA GLU A 151 -14.03 1.45 -18.43
C GLU A 151 -14.72 0.39 -17.55
N LYS A 152 -14.28 0.27 -16.29
CA LYS A 152 -14.82 -0.67 -15.28
C LYS A 152 -14.97 0.02 -13.93
N PRO A 153 -15.96 0.92 -13.77
CA PRO A 153 -16.17 1.62 -12.51
C PRO A 153 -16.60 0.62 -11.43
N CYS A 154 -16.00 0.72 -10.24
CA CYS A 154 -16.28 -0.19 -9.11
C CYS A 154 -16.00 0.46 -7.73
#